data_3d142018c0d8d1e34bdea9cc9d3e4f6c
#
_entry.id   3d142018c0d8d1e34bdea9cc9d3e4f6c
#
_cell.length_a   1.000
_cell.length_b   1.000
_cell.length_c   1.000
_cell.angle_alpha   90.00
_cell.angle_beta   90.00
_cell.angle_gamma   90.00
#
_symmetry.space_group_name_H-M   'P 1'
#
loop_
_entity.id
_entity.type
_entity.pdbx_description
1 polymer ?
#
loop_
_entity_poly.entity_id
_entity_poly.type
_entity_poly.pdbx_seq_one_letter_code
_entity_poly.pdbx_strand_id
1 'polypeptide(L)'
;MRNCDIKFVNKEITPFGGLSLFFKMLEKCHFEEHVIQCGIPLQGSNRGYKPIQLILGLFAGVWCGASCFGHLDVVRYDAALCDLLGWKRGADHRAYQRYLNKFSQAINQRVFGNLFRWFFSELKFDNYTLDFDSTVMVREGSQEGAAKGYNPKRPGRLSHHPLLAFVSDVRMIANYWLRPG
;
A
#
# COMPACT_ATOMS: atom_id res chain seq x y z
N MET A 1 -24.55 31.04 12.24
CA MET A 1 -23.17 30.64 11.97
C MET A 1 -22.39 30.77 13.25
N ARG A 2 -21.67 29.71 13.70
CA ARG A 2 -20.76 29.83 14.85
C ARG A 2 -19.57 30.68 14.43
N ASN A 3 -19.27 31.76 15.14
CA ASN A 3 -18.03 32.51 14.93
C ASN A 3 -16.88 31.59 15.29
N CYS A 4 -16.05 31.25 14.27
CA CYS A 4 -14.79 30.56 14.49
C CYS A 4 -13.68 31.62 14.55
N ASP A 5 -13.02 31.71 15.70
CA ASP A 5 -11.78 32.51 15.80
C ASP A 5 -10.65 31.82 15.06
N ILE A 6 -10.22 32.43 13.97
CA ILE A 6 -9.09 31.94 13.18
C ILE A 6 -7.81 32.58 13.72
N LYS A 7 -6.87 31.76 14.21
CA LYS A 7 -5.54 32.22 14.65
C LYS A 7 -4.47 31.61 13.75
N PHE A 8 -3.62 32.45 13.21
CA PHE A 8 -2.41 31.98 12.51
C PHE A 8 -1.33 31.68 13.54
N VAL A 9 -0.79 30.47 13.49
CA VAL A 9 0.30 30.00 14.35
C VAL A 9 1.49 29.57 13.51
N ASN A 10 2.69 29.86 13.98
CA ASN A 10 3.92 29.40 13.32
C ASN A 10 4.30 28.00 13.83
N LYS A 11 3.39 27.03 13.59
CA LYS A 11 3.59 25.60 13.92
C LYS A 11 3.22 24.78 12.72
N GLU A 12 4.03 23.78 12.42
CA GLU A 12 3.67 22.76 11.46
C GLU A 12 2.56 21.89 12.02
N ILE A 13 1.51 21.73 11.25
CA ILE A 13 0.35 20.90 11.61
C ILE A 13 0.02 19.97 10.45
N THR A 14 -0.45 18.79 10.77
CA THR A 14 -0.93 17.81 9.80
C THR A 14 -2.38 17.44 10.08
N PRO A 15 -3.23 17.31 9.04
CA PRO A 15 -4.57 16.74 9.20
C PRO A 15 -4.52 15.24 9.52
N PHE A 16 -3.35 14.60 9.36
CA PHE A 16 -3.15 13.15 9.48
C PHE A 16 -2.49 12.74 10.80
N GLY A 17 -2.55 13.56 11.84
CA GLY A 17 -1.91 13.28 13.14
C GLY A 17 -2.31 11.93 13.77
N GLY A 18 -3.50 11.42 13.44
CA GLY A 18 -3.95 10.08 13.85
C GLY A 18 -3.09 8.93 13.35
N LEU A 19 -2.33 9.11 12.26
CA LEU A 19 -1.39 8.11 11.76
C LEU A 19 -0.28 7.77 12.78
N SER A 20 0.00 8.67 13.74
CA SER A 20 0.93 8.39 14.84
C SER A 20 0.60 7.12 15.61
N LEU A 21 -0.69 6.88 15.87
CA LEU A 21 -1.16 5.69 16.58
C LEU A 21 -0.95 4.43 15.74
N PHE A 22 -1.18 4.56 14.42
CA PHE A 22 -0.99 3.46 13.50
C PHE A 22 0.50 3.06 13.39
N PHE A 23 1.40 4.04 13.25
CA PHE A 23 2.83 3.73 13.20
C PHE A 23 3.34 3.13 14.52
N LYS A 24 2.85 3.59 15.67
CA LYS A 24 3.12 2.93 16.95
C LYS A 24 2.62 1.48 17.02
N MET A 25 1.50 1.19 16.38
CA MET A 25 1.03 -0.18 16.26
C MET A 25 1.98 -1.03 15.40
N LEU A 26 2.42 -0.51 14.24
CA LEU A 26 3.40 -1.19 13.39
C LEU A 26 4.73 -1.46 14.10
N GLU A 27 5.20 -0.51 14.91
CA GLU A 27 6.38 -0.71 15.77
C GLU A 27 6.17 -1.85 16.77
N LYS A 28 5.04 -1.87 17.47
CA LYS A 28 4.69 -2.95 18.42
C LYS A 28 4.59 -4.33 17.78
N CYS A 29 4.15 -4.38 16.53
CA CYS A 29 4.06 -5.63 15.76
C CYS A 29 5.39 -6.01 15.09
N HIS A 30 6.49 -5.27 15.32
CA HIS A 30 7.77 -5.49 14.64
C HIS A 30 7.64 -5.56 13.12
N PHE A 31 6.74 -4.75 12.56
CA PHE A 31 6.38 -4.80 11.14
C PHE A 31 7.58 -4.63 10.22
N GLU A 32 8.48 -3.67 10.53
CA GLU A 32 9.68 -3.41 9.74
C GLU A 32 10.56 -4.64 9.62
N GLU A 33 10.84 -5.30 10.75
CA GLU A 33 11.68 -6.49 10.81
C GLU A 33 11.06 -7.64 10.01
N HIS A 34 9.76 -7.89 10.18
CA HIS A 34 9.04 -8.92 9.44
C HIS A 34 9.04 -8.65 7.93
N VAL A 35 8.79 -7.42 7.50
CA VAL A 35 8.79 -7.06 6.08
C VAL A 35 10.18 -7.23 5.45
N ILE A 36 11.25 -6.85 6.17
CA ILE A 36 12.63 -7.05 5.72
C ILE A 36 12.92 -8.55 5.61
N GLN A 37 12.53 -9.36 6.58
CA GLN A 37 12.69 -10.81 6.59
C GLN A 37 11.92 -11.51 5.45
N CYS A 38 10.82 -10.92 4.97
CA CYS A 38 10.12 -11.41 3.79
C CYS A 38 10.96 -11.36 2.50
N GLY A 39 12.09 -10.68 2.51
CA GLY A 39 13.02 -10.61 1.39
C GLY A 39 12.63 -9.58 0.34
N ILE A 40 12.15 -8.41 0.78
CA ILE A 40 11.89 -7.26 -0.10
C ILE A 40 13.15 -6.83 -0.86
N PRO A 41 13.03 -6.27 -2.08
CA PRO A 41 14.17 -5.78 -2.83
C PRO A 41 14.94 -4.71 -2.07
N LEU A 42 16.25 -4.85 -2.03
CA LEU A 42 17.12 -3.88 -1.39
C LEU A 42 17.35 -2.64 -2.26
N GLN A 43 17.79 -1.57 -1.62
CA GLN A 43 18.23 -0.36 -2.33
C GLN A 43 19.51 -0.62 -3.12
N GLY A 44 19.64 0.02 -4.29
CA GLY A 44 20.83 -0.15 -5.13
C GLY A 44 22.02 0.71 -4.71
N SER A 45 21.83 1.65 -3.78
CA SER A 45 22.90 2.54 -3.27
C SER A 45 22.50 3.13 -1.92
N ASN A 46 23.49 3.57 -1.14
CA ASN A 46 23.27 4.19 0.17
C ASN A 46 22.71 5.62 0.10
N ARG A 47 22.55 6.18 -1.10
CA ARG A 47 22.05 7.56 -1.29
C ARG A 47 20.54 7.63 -1.49
N GLY A 48 19.87 6.51 -1.62
CA GLY A 48 18.42 6.43 -1.86
C GLY A 48 17.60 6.31 -0.57
N TYR A 49 16.27 6.30 -0.74
CA TYR A 49 15.34 5.98 0.34
C TYR A 49 15.49 4.51 0.74
N LYS A 50 15.41 4.23 2.04
CA LYS A 50 15.36 2.85 2.52
C LYS A 50 14.09 2.17 1.98
N PRO A 51 14.15 0.87 1.62
CA PRO A 51 12.99 0.12 1.16
C PRO A 51 11.78 0.23 2.09
N ILE A 52 12.00 0.10 3.39
CA ILE A 52 10.94 0.21 4.40
C ILE A 52 10.30 1.61 4.43
N GLN A 53 11.07 2.67 4.23
CA GLN A 53 10.53 4.03 4.14
C GLN A 53 9.57 4.18 2.95
N LEU A 54 9.87 3.54 1.82
CA LEU A 54 8.99 3.53 0.66
C LEU A 54 7.71 2.72 0.92
N ILE A 55 7.81 1.57 1.59
CA ILE A 55 6.65 0.76 1.96
C ILE A 55 5.75 1.50 2.95
N LEU A 56 6.32 2.03 4.02
CA LEU A 56 5.56 2.83 5.01
C LEU A 56 4.98 4.10 4.38
N GLY A 57 5.69 4.71 3.44
CA GLY A 57 5.18 5.86 2.69
C GLY A 57 4.01 5.53 1.79
N LEU A 58 3.98 4.34 1.18
CA LEU A 58 2.80 3.85 0.46
C LEU A 58 1.60 3.68 1.40
N PHE A 59 1.81 3.08 2.57
CA PHE A 59 0.75 2.92 3.56
C PHE A 59 0.22 4.27 4.05
N ALA A 60 1.12 5.17 4.45
CA ALA A 60 0.74 6.53 4.84
C ALA A 60 -0.06 7.23 3.72
N GLY A 61 0.43 7.15 2.47
CA GLY A 61 -0.25 7.74 1.34
C GLY A 61 -1.66 7.19 1.11
N VAL A 62 -1.84 5.87 1.16
CA VAL A 62 -3.15 5.23 1.01
C VAL A 62 -4.10 5.68 2.12
N TRP A 63 -3.63 5.78 3.37
CA TRP A 63 -4.45 6.26 4.47
C TRP A 63 -4.72 7.76 4.43
N CYS A 64 -3.84 8.54 3.81
CA CYS A 64 -4.12 9.94 3.47
C CYS A 64 -5.06 10.08 2.25
N GLY A 65 -5.57 8.98 1.69
CA GLY A 65 -6.52 8.99 0.57
C GLY A 65 -5.87 8.93 -0.81
N ALA A 66 -4.59 8.58 -0.93
CA ALA A 66 -3.94 8.41 -2.21
C ALA A 66 -4.55 7.24 -3.01
N SER A 67 -4.99 7.50 -4.23
CA SER A 67 -5.53 6.51 -5.17
C SER A 67 -4.64 6.28 -6.40
N CYS A 68 -3.56 7.06 -6.54
CA CYS A 68 -2.54 6.91 -7.57
C CYS A 68 -1.19 7.40 -7.06
N PHE A 69 -0.11 7.08 -7.78
CA PHE A 69 1.24 7.48 -7.36
C PHE A 69 1.44 8.98 -7.22
N GLY A 70 0.79 9.80 -8.06
CA GLY A 70 0.86 11.26 -7.95
C GLY A 70 0.31 11.79 -6.63
N HIS A 71 -0.67 11.10 -6.03
CA HIS A 71 -1.24 11.48 -4.74
C HIS A 71 -0.31 11.19 -3.55
N LEU A 72 0.77 10.42 -3.72
CA LEU A 72 1.75 10.18 -2.65
C LEU A 72 2.53 11.43 -2.28
N ASP A 73 2.48 12.47 -3.09
CA ASP A 73 3.05 13.77 -2.77
C ASP A 73 2.38 14.41 -1.53
N VAL A 74 1.17 13.99 -1.13
CA VAL A 74 0.55 14.41 0.13
C VAL A 74 1.45 14.12 1.34
N VAL A 75 2.09 12.96 1.36
CA VAL A 75 3.05 12.58 2.42
C VAL A 75 4.36 13.37 2.28
N ARG A 76 4.79 13.62 1.03
CA ARG A 76 6.04 14.29 0.74
C ARG A 76 6.07 15.74 1.23
N TYR A 77 4.95 16.45 1.07
CA TYR A 77 4.84 17.87 1.37
C TYR A 77 4.31 18.16 2.78
N ASP A 78 3.93 17.14 3.53
CA ASP A 78 3.52 17.27 4.93
C ASP A 78 4.74 17.10 5.83
N ALA A 79 5.35 18.23 6.22
CA ALA A 79 6.54 18.25 7.05
C ALA A 79 6.26 17.65 8.44
N ALA A 80 5.12 17.98 9.04
CA ALA A 80 4.74 17.44 10.35
C ALA A 80 4.54 15.93 10.32
N LEU A 81 3.98 15.40 9.22
CA LEU A 81 3.86 13.96 9.04
C LEU A 81 5.23 13.30 8.81
N CYS A 82 6.11 13.92 8.03
CA CYS A 82 7.47 13.43 7.85
C CYS A 82 8.25 13.38 9.18
N ASP A 83 8.17 14.43 9.99
CA ASP A 83 8.81 14.48 11.30
C ASP A 83 8.27 13.40 12.25
N LEU A 84 6.96 13.19 12.24
CA LEU A 84 6.31 12.13 13.00
C LEU A 84 6.84 10.73 12.63
N LEU A 85 7.22 10.52 11.39
CA LEU A 85 7.79 9.28 10.86
C LEU A 85 9.31 9.20 10.99
N GLY A 86 9.95 10.22 11.53
CA GLY A 86 11.42 10.33 11.64
C GLY A 86 12.11 10.47 10.27
N TRP A 87 11.42 11.00 9.26
CA TRP A 87 11.95 11.19 7.92
C TRP A 87 12.36 12.63 7.67
N LYS A 88 13.54 12.84 7.13
CA LYS A 88 13.98 14.17 6.67
C LYS A 88 13.09 14.72 5.56
N ARG A 89 12.52 13.83 4.74
CA ARG A 89 11.59 14.16 3.65
C ARG A 89 10.87 12.91 3.17
N GLY A 90 9.65 13.06 2.67
CA GLY A 90 8.93 12.03 1.94
C GLY A 90 9.51 11.79 0.54
N ALA A 91 9.33 10.59 0.02
CA ALA A 91 9.74 10.23 -1.33
C ALA A 91 8.79 10.81 -2.40
N ASP A 92 9.32 11.10 -3.59
CA ASP A 92 8.49 11.45 -4.73
C ASP A 92 7.84 10.19 -5.37
N HIS A 93 6.78 10.38 -6.12
CA HIS A 93 6.05 9.29 -6.78
C HIS A 93 6.94 8.43 -7.69
N ARG A 94 7.98 9.00 -8.31
CA ARG A 94 8.92 8.28 -9.18
C ARG A 94 9.83 7.35 -8.37
N ALA A 95 10.13 7.68 -7.11
CA ALA A 95 10.91 6.81 -6.24
C ALA A 95 10.12 5.52 -5.91
N TYR A 96 8.82 5.64 -5.65
CA TYR A 96 7.93 4.49 -5.46
C TYR A 96 7.85 3.63 -6.72
N GLN A 97 7.63 4.22 -7.88
CA GLN A 97 7.58 3.48 -9.15
C GLN A 97 8.88 2.74 -9.41
N ARG A 98 10.05 3.40 -9.29
CA ARG A 98 11.35 2.74 -9.45
C ARG A 98 11.57 1.61 -8.47
N TYR A 99 11.09 1.75 -7.24
CA TYR A 99 11.20 0.71 -6.23
C TYR A 99 10.30 -0.49 -6.57
N LEU A 100 9.04 -0.26 -6.90
CA LEU A 100 8.11 -1.32 -7.25
C LEU A 100 8.50 -2.07 -8.52
N ASN A 101 9.14 -1.41 -9.48
CA ASN A 101 9.68 -2.06 -10.67
C ASN A 101 10.80 -3.10 -10.38
N LYS A 102 11.31 -3.16 -9.15
CA LYS A 102 12.23 -4.22 -8.73
C LYS A 102 11.54 -5.54 -8.38
N PHE A 103 10.23 -5.52 -8.23
CA PHE A 103 9.44 -6.70 -7.88
C PHE A 103 9.15 -7.53 -9.14
N SER A 104 9.90 -8.60 -9.32
CA SER A 104 9.56 -9.64 -10.30
C SER A 104 8.46 -10.56 -9.75
N GLN A 105 7.85 -11.36 -10.61
CA GLN A 105 6.86 -12.36 -10.20
C GLN A 105 7.40 -13.31 -9.10
N ALA A 106 8.63 -13.77 -9.24
CA ALA A 106 9.26 -14.65 -8.25
C ALA A 106 9.48 -13.95 -6.90
N ILE A 107 9.86 -12.65 -6.91
CA ILE A 107 10.00 -11.85 -5.70
C ILE A 107 8.63 -11.65 -5.06
N ASN A 108 7.60 -11.32 -5.85
CA ASN A 108 6.24 -11.16 -5.35
C ASN A 108 5.74 -12.42 -4.66
N GLN A 109 5.88 -13.59 -5.28
CA GLN A 109 5.46 -14.86 -4.68
C GLN A 109 6.17 -15.13 -3.35
N ARG A 110 7.47 -14.86 -3.27
CA ARG A 110 8.24 -15.04 -2.03
C ARG A 110 7.83 -14.04 -0.95
N VAL A 111 7.83 -12.74 -1.28
CA VAL A 111 7.57 -11.67 -0.31
C VAL A 111 6.14 -11.75 0.23
N PHE A 112 5.16 -11.80 -0.65
CA PHE A 112 3.77 -11.86 -0.23
C PHE A 112 3.40 -13.19 0.42
N GLY A 113 3.98 -14.32 -0.04
CA GLY A 113 3.80 -15.61 0.61
C GLY A 113 4.32 -15.64 2.05
N ASN A 114 5.45 -14.99 2.31
CA ASN A 114 5.99 -14.87 3.67
C ASN A 114 5.16 -13.90 4.52
N LEU A 115 4.76 -12.76 3.93
CA LEU A 115 3.95 -11.75 4.60
C LEU A 115 2.58 -12.32 5.02
N PHE A 116 1.90 -13.03 4.12
CA PHE A 116 0.63 -13.68 4.43
C PHE A 116 0.78 -14.76 5.53
N ARG A 117 1.83 -15.58 5.47
CA ARG A 117 2.09 -16.56 6.55
C ARG A 117 2.24 -15.87 7.90
N TRP A 118 2.98 -14.76 7.96
CA TRP A 118 3.09 -13.99 9.19
C TRP A 118 1.72 -13.45 9.63
N PHE A 119 0.96 -12.80 8.75
CA PHE A 119 -0.38 -12.30 9.10
C PHE A 119 -1.29 -13.42 9.61
N PHE A 120 -1.29 -14.58 8.96
CA PHE A 120 -2.09 -15.71 9.39
C PHE A 120 -1.63 -16.31 10.73
N SER A 121 -0.35 -16.28 11.05
CA SER A 121 0.15 -16.74 12.35
C SER A 121 -0.30 -15.88 13.53
N GLU A 122 -0.59 -14.60 13.28
CA GLU A 122 -1.13 -13.68 14.29
C GLU A 122 -2.66 -13.85 14.52
N LEU A 123 -3.35 -14.53 13.61
CA LEU A 123 -4.79 -14.76 13.71
C LEU A 123 -5.06 -15.98 14.60
N LYS A 124 -5.93 -15.79 15.59
CA LYS A 124 -6.34 -16.87 16.52
C LYS A 124 -7.80 -17.21 16.22
N PHE A 125 -8.01 -18.07 15.22
CA PHE A 125 -9.33 -18.58 14.86
C PHE A 125 -9.34 -20.10 14.87
N ASP A 126 -10.41 -20.66 15.40
CA ASP A 126 -10.71 -22.08 15.24
C ASP A 126 -11.35 -22.35 13.88
N ASN A 127 -12.14 -21.39 13.38
CA ASN A 127 -12.82 -21.44 12.08
C ASN A 127 -12.81 -20.06 11.45
N TYR A 128 -12.84 -20.01 10.11
CA TYR A 128 -12.99 -18.76 9.36
C TYR A 128 -13.78 -18.99 8.08
N THR A 129 -14.46 -17.94 7.64
CA THR A 129 -15.17 -17.91 6.36
C THR A 129 -14.27 -17.31 5.29
N LEU A 130 -14.09 -18.04 4.20
CA LEU A 130 -13.31 -17.57 3.04
C LEU A 130 -14.26 -17.20 1.92
N ASP A 131 -14.30 -15.91 1.61
CA ASP A 131 -15.08 -15.35 0.50
C ASP A 131 -14.18 -15.14 -0.72
N PHE A 132 -14.70 -15.56 -1.89
CA PHE A 132 -14.02 -15.32 -3.17
C PHE A 132 -14.83 -14.33 -3.99
N ASP A 133 -14.18 -13.27 -4.45
CA ASP A 133 -14.79 -12.29 -5.33
C ASP A 133 -13.85 -11.93 -6.47
N SER A 134 -14.45 -11.62 -7.61
CA SER A 134 -13.73 -11.13 -8.78
C SER A 134 -14.43 -9.91 -9.39
N THR A 135 -13.62 -8.98 -9.87
CA THR A 135 -14.13 -7.77 -10.51
C THR A 135 -13.44 -7.52 -11.85
N VAL A 136 -14.05 -6.69 -12.68
CA VAL A 136 -13.46 -6.27 -13.95
C VAL A 136 -12.79 -4.91 -13.78
N MET A 137 -11.51 -4.85 -13.97
CA MET A 137 -10.73 -3.61 -13.95
C MET A 137 -10.35 -3.23 -15.38
N VAL A 138 -11.10 -2.31 -15.98
CA VAL A 138 -10.81 -1.78 -17.32
C VAL A 138 -9.46 -1.08 -17.32
N ARG A 139 -8.68 -1.30 -18.37
CA ARG A 139 -7.37 -0.68 -18.55
C ARG A 139 -7.36 0.18 -19.81
N GLU A 140 -6.66 1.29 -19.72
CA GLU A 140 -6.37 2.15 -20.85
C GLU A 140 -4.89 2.05 -21.19
N GLY A 141 -4.57 1.97 -22.47
CA GLY A 141 -3.20 1.70 -22.93
C GLY A 141 -2.77 0.24 -22.79
N SER A 142 -1.51 -0.02 -23.11
CA SER A 142 -0.88 -1.35 -23.06
C SER A 142 -0.31 -1.59 -21.65
N GLN A 143 -1.04 -2.30 -20.81
CA GLN A 143 -0.55 -2.74 -19.51
C GLN A 143 -0.25 -4.24 -19.56
N GLU A 144 0.84 -4.65 -18.90
CA GLU A 144 1.24 -6.05 -18.82
C GLU A 144 0.10 -6.92 -18.26
N GLY A 145 -0.19 -8.03 -18.94
CA GLY A 145 -1.25 -8.94 -18.54
C GLY A 145 -2.68 -8.47 -18.82
N ALA A 146 -2.90 -7.27 -19.35
CA ALA A 146 -4.23 -6.84 -19.75
C ALA A 146 -4.64 -7.51 -21.05
N ALA A 147 -5.83 -8.08 -21.10
CA ALA A 147 -6.38 -8.74 -22.28
C ALA A 147 -7.85 -8.34 -22.55
N LYS A 148 -8.32 -8.62 -23.74
CA LYS A 148 -9.75 -8.51 -24.07
C LYS A 148 -10.45 -9.77 -23.58
N GLY A 149 -11.45 -9.63 -22.74
CA GLY A 149 -12.23 -10.73 -22.20
C GLY A 149 -13.63 -10.29 -21.79
N TYR A 150 -14.23 -10.98 -20.83
CA TYR A 150 -15.56 -10.68 -20.34
C TYR A 150 -15.58 -9.31 -19.65
N ASN A 151 -16.22 -8.35 -20.29
CA ASN A 151 -16.38 -7.00 -19.76
C ASN A 151 -17.78 -6.46 -20.15
N PRO A 152 -18.79 -6.72 -19.34
CA PRO A 152 -20.18 -6.37 -19.69
C PRO A 152 -20.40 -4.84 -19.73
N LYS A 153 -19.62 -4.06 -18.98
CA LYS A 153 -19.77 -2.60 -18.96
C LYS A 153 -19.05 -1.91 -20.12
N ARG A 154 -17.96 -2.48 -20.62
CA ARG A 154 -17.15 -1.92 -21.72
C ARG A 154 -16.60 -3.04 -22.62
N PRO A 155 -17.45 -3.66 -23.47
CA PRO A 155 -17.03 -4.75 -24.35
C PRO A 155 -15.85 -4.36 -25.24
N GLY A 156 -14.91 -5.29 -25.44
CA GLY A 156 -13.75 -5.09 -26.32
C GLY A 156 -12.60 -4.24 -25.76
N ARG A 157 -12.74 -3.68 -24.56
CA ARG A 157 -11.64 -2.99 -23.88
C ARG A 157 -10.72 -3.99 -23.20
N LEU A 158 -9.43 -3.62 -23.10
CA LEU A 158 -8.47 -4.36 -22.30
C LEU A 158 -8.86 -4.28 -20.82
N SER A 159 -8.74 -5.37 -20.11
CA SER A 159 -9.06 -5.46 -18.69
C SER A 159 -8.17 -6.45 -17.95
N HIS A 160 -8.16 -6.35 -16.63
CA HIS A 160 -7.74 -7.40 -15.73
C HIS A 160 -8.94 -7.90 -14.94
N HIS A 161 -8.92 -9.17 -14.56
CA HIS A 161 -9.93 -9.80 -13.69
C HIS A 161 -9.29 -10.28 -12.40
N PRO A 162 -8.96 -9.38 -11.46
CA PRO A 162 -8.43 -9.80 -10.17
C PRO A 162 -9.42 -10.72 -9.46
N LEU A 163 -8.89 -11.81 -8.93
CA LEU A 163 -9.58 -12.69 -8.00
C LEU A 163 -9.00 -12.45 -6.62
N LEU A 164 -9.88 -12.19 -5.67
CA LEU A 164 -9.54 -11.92 -4.28
C LEU A 164 -10.14 -13.00 -3.40
N ALA A 165 -9.38 -13.46 -2.43
CA ALA A 165 -9.85 -14.30 -1.36
C ALA A 165 -9.80 -13.51 -0.05
N PHE A 166 -10.94 -13.36 0.60
CA PHE A 166 -11.07 -12.62 1.87
C PHE A 166 -11.34 -13.56 3.03
N VAL A 167 -10.73 -13.29 4.16
CA VAL A 167 -11.18 -13.82 5.46
C VAL A 167 -12.22 -12.85 5.99
N SER A 168 -13.51 -13.22 5.88
CA SER A 168 -14.65 -12.32 6.17
C SER A 168 -14.65 -11.82 7.60
N ASP A 169 -14.28 -12.69 8.55
CA ASP A 169 -14.30 -12.40 9.98
C ASP A 169 -13.40 -11.23 10.38
N VAL A 170 -12.29 -11.05 9.68
CA VAL A 170 -11.30 -9.96 9.93
C VAL A 170 -11.15 -8.99 8.77
N ARG A 171 -11.88 -9.21 7.70
CA ARG A 171 -11.80 -8.40 6.46
C ARG A 171 -10.39 -8.34 5.88
N MET A 172 -9.65 -9.43 6.02
CA MET A 172 -8.28 -9.54 5.54
C MET A 172 -8.24 -10.23 4.18
N ILE A 173 -7.39 -9.75 3.28
CA ILE A 173 -7.10 -10.43 2.02
C ILE A 173 -6.19 -11.62 2.33
N ALA A 174 -6.69 -12.83 2.10
CA ALA A 174 -5.94 -14.06 2.24
C ALA A 174 -5.04 -14.35 1.05
N ASN A 175 -5.51 -14.01 -0.15
CA ASN A 175 -4.77 -14.17 -1.39
C ASN A 175 -5.32 -13.25 -2.47
N TYR A 176 -4.50 -12.99 -3.46
CA TYR A 176 -4.81 -12.14 -4.59
C TYR A 176 -4.18 -12.68 -5.86
N TRP A 177 -4.96 -12.80 -6.91
CA TRP A 177 -4.49 -13.21 -8.23
C TRP A 177 -4.99 -12.26 -9.32
N LEU A 178 -4.05 -11.53 -9.94
CA LEU A 178 -4.36 -10.65 -11.07
C LEU A 178 -4.40 -11.48 -12.36
N ARG A 179 -5.60 -11.82 -12.80
CA ARG A 179 -5.83 -12.56 -14.05
C ARG A 179 -5.96 -11.60 -15.22
N PRO A 180 -5.59 -12.01 -16.44
CA PRO A 180 -5.93 -11.29 -17.67
C PRO A 180 -7.46 -11.20 -17.85
N GLY A 181 -7.89 -10.20 -18.62
CA GLY A 181 -9.31 -9.96 -18.92
C GLY A 181 -9.92 -10.97 -19.87
#